data_b58c4c54751fc33b8399340d71c93f28
#
_entry.id   b58c4c54751fc33b8399340d71c93f28
#
_cell.length_a   1.000
_cell.length_b   1.000
_cell.length_c   1.000
_cell.angle_alpha   90.00
_cell.angle_beta   90.00
_cell.angle_gamma   90.00
#
_symmetry.space_group_name_H-M   'P 1'
#
loop_
_entity.id
_entity.type
_entity.pdbx_description
1 polymer ?
#
loop_
_entity_poly.entity_id
_entity_poly.type
_entity_poly.pdbx_seq_one_letter_code
_entity_poly.pdbx_strand_id
1 'polypeptide(L)'
;MRLRLVPGLILSAALLLVSFAAADQLLPNELGRVMILEYHKIDYPEARWTRTPANFRRDLATLYAKGYRLIALGDLLDGRVVLPAGTTPIVLTFDDSSPGQFRYIEQNGVLTIDPKSAVGILDAFAREHPDFGRATTFFVLPAADLPNRLFNQPAWQGHKLRYLVSHGYEIGNHTLWHANLAKYPEATVRIQLAEAQAWIQRHVPDYRIRALALPYGAYPSDVSWLLRGSAKGTTYRHDAMLKVGGGAAPSPFSRAFDPVRLPRIQAIERELAHWLGYFERNPGERFVSDGDPDAVTVPAALHDRLRGELPRRLRIVDR
;
A
#
# COMPACT_ATOMS: atom_id res chain seq x y z
N MET A 1 34.74 -59.06 -48.34
CA MET A 1 34.75 -57.89 -47.48
C MET A 1 33.52 -57.08 -47.81
N ARG A 2 32.46 -57.22 -46.98
CA ARG A 2 31.16 -56.53 -47.21
C ARG A 2 31.04 -55.32 -46.23
N LEU A 3 31.01 -54.13 -46.79
CA LEU A 3 30.79 -52.91 -46.04
C LEU A 3 29.32 -52.82 -45.60
N ARG A 4 29.06 -52.67 -44.30
CA ARG A 4 27.73 -52.39 -43.77
C ARG A 4 27.58 -50.89 -43.62
N LEU A 5 26.62 -50.29 -44.33
CA LEU A 5 26.16 -48.91 -44.09
C LEU A 5 25.32 -48.84 -42.80
N VAL A 6 25.65 -47.89 -41.92
CA VAL A 6 24.86 -47.53 -40.73
C VAL A 6 23.94 -46.36 -41.13
N PRO A 7 22.60 -46.45 -40.91
CA PRO A 7 21.75 -45.30 -41.18
C PRO A 7 21.91 -44.21 -40.12
N GLY A 8 22.24 -43.01 -40.57
CA GLY A 8 22.28 -41.82 -39.70
C GLY A 8 20.89 -41.40 -39.26
N LEU A 9 20.73 -41.25 -37.94
CA LEU A 9 19.54 -40.71 -37.30
C LEU A 9 19.53 -39.17 -37.49
N ILE A 10 18.60 -38.68 -38.32
CA ILE A 10 18.35 -37.22 -38.44
C ILE A 10 17.46 -36.82 -37.28
N LEU A 11 18.04 -36.13 -36.30
CA LEU A 11 17.33 -35.53 -35.16
C LEU A 11 16.72 -34.19 -35.65
N SER A 12 15.43 -34.21 -35.99
CA SER A 12 14.69 -32.97 -36.29
C SER A 12 14.40 -32.21 -34.98
N ALA A 13 15.15 -31.14 -34.73
CA ALA A 13 14.83 -30.21 -33.66
C ALA A 13 13.60 -29.39 -34.06
N ALA A 14 12.44 -29.73 -33.51
CA ALA A 14 11.24 -28.90 -33.62
C ALA A 14 11.42 -27.67 -32.74
N LEU A 15 11.63 -26.50 -33.36
CA LEU A 15 11.62 -25.20 -32.68
C LEU A 15 10.18 -24.89 -32.29
N LEU A 16 9.81 -25.07 -31.01
CA LEU A 16 8.55 -24.58 -30.45
C LEU A 16 8.63 -23.07 -30.40
N LEU A 17 8.08 -22.38 -31.39
CA LEU A 17 7.76 -20.96 -31.32
C LEU A 17 6.63 -20.78 -30.29
N VAL A 18 6.99 -20.47 -29.07
CA VAL A 18 6.04 -19.97 -28.08
C VAL A 18 5.66 -18.58 -28.55
N SER A 19 4.53 -18.43 -29.24
CA SER A 19 3.90 -17.15 -29.50
C SER A 19 3.45 -16.59 -28.15
N PHE A 20 4.23 -15.69 -27.56
CA PHE A 20 3.71 -14.78 -26.56
C PHE A 20 2.66 -13.93 -27.26
N ALA A 21 1.38 -14.21 -27.00
CA ALA A 21 0.33 -13.26 -27.31
C ALA A 21 0.76 -11.93 -26.65
N ALA A 22 0.98 -10.90 -27.44
CA ALA A 22 1.19 -9.56 -26.94
C ALA A 22 -0.07 -9.22 -26.14
N ALA A 23 0.03 -9.27 -24.81
CA ALA A 23 -0.99 -8.68 -23.97
C ALA A 23 -1.10 -7.23 -24.46
N ASP A 24 -2.32 -6.78 -24.78
CA ASP A 24 -2.58 -5.40 -25.19
C ASP A 24 -1.87 -4.50 -24.18
N GLN A 25 -0.75 -3.89 -24.59
CA GLN A 25 0.00 -3.01 -23.70
C GLN A 25 -0.91 -1.83 -23.37
N LEU A 26 -1.26 -1.73 -22.10
CA LEU A 26 -2.01 -0.58 -21.63
C LEU A 26 -1.23 0.68 -21.99
N LEU A 27 -1.89 1.62 -22.66
CA LEU A 27 -1.29 2.90 -22.99
C LEU A 27 -0.98 3.68 -21.71
N PRO A 28 0.16 4.39 -21.64
CA PRO A 28 0.52 5.21 -20.49
C PRO A 28 -0.59 6.22 -20.16
N ASN A 29 -0.95 6.26 -18.87
CA ASN A 29 -1.94 7.18 -18.32
C ASN A 29 -1.65 7.45 -16.85
N GLU A 30 -0.81 8.41 -16.54
CA GLU A 30 -0.46 8.74 -15.16
C GLU A 30 -1.50 9.64 -14.46
N LEU A 31 -2.59 9.99 -15.15
CA LEU A 31 -3.79 10.61 -14.55
C LEU A 31 -4.87 9.61 -14.13
N GLY A 32 -4.68 8.34 -14.42
CA GLY A 32 -5.59 7.29 -13.96
C GLY A 32 -5.64 7.16 -12.44
N ARG A 33 -6.63 6.42 -11.95
CA ARG A 33 -6.84 6.21 -10.51
C ARG A 33 -5.87 5.19 -9.93
N VAL A 34 -5.57 5.36 -8.64
CA VAL A 34 -4.71 4.48 -7.84
C VAL A 34 -5.52 3.81 -6.73
N MET A 35 -5.38 2.50 -6.58
CA MET A 35 -5.98 1.81 -5.44
C MET A 35 -5.11 1.98 -4.20
N ILE A 36 -5.72 2.40 -3.10
CA ILE A 36 -5.16 2.36 -1.75
C ILE A 36 -5.99 1.33 -0.99
N LEU A 37 -5.42 0.17 -0.70
CA LEU A 37 -6.12 -0.92 -0.04
C LEU A 37 -6.08 -0.78 1.47
N GLU A 38 -7.22 -1.02 2.11
CA GLU A 38 -7.43 -0.92 3.55
C GLU A 38 -7.63 -2.32 4.14
N TYR A 39 -6.56 -2.90 4.68
CA TYR A 39 -6.60 -4.13 5.46
C TYR A 39 -6.71 -3.81 6.97
N HIS A 40 -7.21 -4.78 7.74
CA HIS A 40 -7.21 -4.73 9.20
C HIS A 40 -6.56 -5.98 9.77
N LYS A 41 -7.34 -7.00 10.12
CA LYS A 41 -6.81 -8.24 10.69
C LYS A 41 -6.33 -9.21 9.60
N ILE A 42 -5.20 -9.86 9.83
CA ILE A 42 -4.80 -11.07 9.11
C ILE A 42 -4.98 -12.23 10.08
N ASP A 43 -6.10 -12.93 9.99
CA ASP A 43 -6.51 -13.96 10.97
C ASP A 43 -7.63 -14.84 10.41
N TYR A 44 -8.18 -15.71 11.25
CA TYR A 44 -9.32 -16.57 10.95
C TYR A 44 -10.48 -16.30 11.93
N PRO A 45 -11.74 -16.52 11.51
CA PRO A 45 -12.20 -16.75 10.15
C PRO A 45 -12.19 -15.49 9.27
N GLU A 46 -12.33 -15.67 7.95
CA GLU A 46 -12.57 -14.55 7.01
C GLU A 46 -13.81 -13.77 7.42
N ALA A 47 -13.71 -12.45 7.48
CA ALA A 47 -14.79 -11.54 7.86
C ALA A 47 -14.59 -10.14 7.25
N ARG A 48 -15.55 -9.24 7.44
CA ARG A 48 -15.46 -7.88 6.89
C ARG A 48 -14.12 -7.17 7.19
N TRP A 49 -13.60 -7.34 8.41
CA TRP A 49 -12.36 -6.69 8.86
C TRP A 49 -11.23 -7.71 9.09
N THR A 50 -11.38 -8.91 8.55
CA THR A 50 -10.42 -10.00 8.70
C THR A 50 -10.20 -10.68 7.37
N ARG A 51 -8.98 -10.59 6.86
CA ARG A 51 -8.54 -11.35 5.69
C ARG A 51 -7.72 -12.54 6.17
N THR A 52 -8.01 -13.75 5.67
CA THR A 52 -7.18 -14.90 6.04
C THR A 52 -5.77 -14.78 5.45
N PRO A 53 -4.74 -15.35 6.11
CA PRO A 53 -3.37 -15.35 5.57
C PRO A 53 -3.29 -15.90 4.14
N ALA A 54 -4.05 -16.95 3.83
CA ALA A 54 -4.10 -17.54 2.49
C ALA A 54 -4.71 -16.58 1.47
N ASN A 55 -5.81 -15.90 1.83
CA ASN A 55 -6.45 -14.93 0.97
C ASN A 55 -5.60 -13.67 0.78
N PHE A 56 -4.93 -13.19 1.83
CA PHE A 56 -4.01 -12.07 1.69
C PHE A 56 -2.85 -12.39 0.73
N ARG A 57 -2.25 -13.58 0.84
CA ARG A 57 -1.22 -14.02 -0.12
C ARG A 57 -1.78 -14.12 -1.55
N ARG A 58 -3.00 -14.61 -1.72
CA ARG A 58 -3.68 -14.66 -3.04
C ARG A 58 -3.94 -13.27 -3.60
N ASP A 59 -4.28 -12.29 -2.76
CA ASP A 59 -4.45 -10.90 -3.17
C ASP A 59 -3.15 -10.35 -3.76
N LEU A 60 -2.01 -10.53 -3.06
CA LEU A 60 -0.70 -10.09 -3.57
C LEU A 60 -0.37 -10.75 -4.91
N ALA A 61 -0.57 -12.07 -5.03
CA ALA A 61 -0.32 -12.80 -6.27
C ALA A 61 -1.21 -12.30 -7.43
N THR A 62 -2.49 -12.04 -7.16
CA THR A 62 -3.44 -11.50 -8.14
C THR A 62 -3.03 -10.10 -8.59
N LEU A 63 -2.68 -9.22 -7.66
CA LEU A 63 -2.22 -7.87 -7.95
C LEU A 63 -0.94 -7.89 -8.80
N TYR A 64 0.03 -8.70 -8.42
CA TYR A 64 1.27 -8.85 -9.15
C TYR A 64 1.03 -9.33 -10.60
N ALA A 65 0.25 -10.40 -10.76
CA ALA A 65 -0.09 -10.97 -12.08
C ALA A 65 -0.85 -9.99 -12.99
N LYS A 66 -1.63 -9.05 -12.38
CA LYS A 66 -2.36 -8.00 -13.11
C LYS A 66 -1.52 -6.73 -13.33
N GLY A 67 -0.21 -6.78 -13.09
CA GLY A 67 0.73 -5.69 -13.36
C GLY A 67 0.74 -4.57 -12.33
N TYR A 68 0.19 -4.78 -11.12
CA TYR A 68 0.33 -3.82 -10.03
C TYR A 68 1.69 -3.94 -9.35
N ARG A 69 2.20 -2.82 -8.85
CA ARG A 69 3.46 -2.74 -8.10
C ARG A 69 3.26 -1.88 -6.85
N LEU A 70 3.79 -2.35 -5.73
CA LEU A 70 3.69 -1.62 -4.46
C LEU A 70 4.55 -0.38 -4.48
N ILE A 71 3.94 0.74 -4.07
CA ILE A 71 4.65 1.98 -3.76
C ILE A 71 4.35 2.40 -2.32
N ALA A 72 5.25 3.18 -1.73
CA ALA A 72 5.01 3.80 -0.44
C ALA A 72 3.88 4.83 -0.54
N LEU A 73 3.08 4.96 0.53
CA LEU A 73 2.10 6.05 0.61
C LEU A 73 2.80 7.40 0.52
N GLY A 74 3.97 7.55 1.14
CA GLY A 74 4.78 8.75 1.05
C GLY A 74 5.18 9.10 -0.39
N ASP A 75 5.52 8.11 -1.21
CA ASP A 75 5.85 8.34 -2.62
C ASP A 75 4.62 8.76 -3.44
N LEU A 76 3.46 8.16 -3.17
CA LEU A 76 2.21 8.63 -3.77
C LEU A 76 1.93 10.10 -3.43
N LEU A 77 2.08 10.49 -2.16
CA LEU A 77 1.84 11.86 -1.70
C LEU A 77 2.78 12.88 -2.35
N ASP A 78 4.03 12.49 -2.58
CA ASP A 78 5.04 13.35 -3.21
C ASP A 78 5.01 13.30 -4.75
N GLY A 79 4.15 12.48 -5.34
CA GLY A 79 4.11 12.27 -6.78
C GLY A 79 5.36 11.53 -7.33
N ARG A 80 6.10 10.83 -6.47
CA ARG A 80 7.26 10.02 -6.86
C ARG A 80 6.85 8.61 -7.27
N VAL A 81 5.96 8.52 -8.26
CA VAL A 81 5.54 7.23 -8.80
C VAL A 81 6.49 6.84 -9.92
N VAL A 82 7.52 6.06 -9.58
CA VAL A 82 8.52 5.55 -10.53
C VAL A 82 8.39 4.04 -10.61
N LEU A 83 7.83 3.56 -11.71
CA LEU A 83 7.51 2.15 -11.93
C LEU A 83 7.87 1.75 -13.37
N PRO A 84 8.11 0.47 -13.65
CA PRO A 84 8.28 -0.01 -15.02
C PRO A 84 7.10 0.36 -15.93
N ALA A 85 7.37 0.63 -17.19
CA ALA A 85 6.34 0.95 -18.19
C ALA A 85 5.25 -0.13 -18.23
N GLY A 86 4.00 0.30 -18.37
CA GLY A 86 2.84 -0.60 -18.44
C GLY A 86 2.35 -1.12 -17.07
N THR A 87 3.05 -0.80 -15.97
CA THR A 87 2.63 -1.22 -14.62
C THR A 87 1.79 -0.15 -13.92
N THR A 88 1.13 -0.53 -12.84
CA THR A 88 0.20 0.32 -12.08
C THR A 88 0.60 0.39 -10.62
N PRO A 89 0.68 1.58 -10.01
CA PRO A 89 0.93 1.72 -8.59
C PRO A 89 -0.24 1.18 -7.75
N ILE A 90 0.10 0.57 -6.63
CA ILE A 90 -0.86 0.22 -5.58
C ILE A 90 -0.26 0.52 -4.22
N VAL A 91 -1.06 1.02 -3.30
CA VAL A 91 -0.68 1.26 -1.92
C VAL A 91 -1.42 0.28 -1.00
N LEU A 92 -0.70 -0.38 -0.11
CA LEU A 92 -1.29 -1.21 0.94
C LEU A 92 -1.24 -0.46 2.28
N THR A 93 -2.35 -0.51 3.00
CA THR A 93 -2.46 0.05 4.36
C THR A 93 -3.09 -0.96 5.30
N PHE A 94 -2.64 -0.96 6.55
CA PHE A 94 -3.19 -1.77 7.63
C PHE A 94 -3.58 -0.87 8.79
N ASP A 95 -4.80 -0.99 9.29
CA ASP A 95 -5.30 -0.27 10.44
C ASP A 95 -5.32 -1.16 11.70
N ASP A 96 -5.42 -0.56 12.89
CA ASP A 96 -5.62 -1.19 14.20
C ASP A 96 -4.44 -1.92 14.84
N SER A 97 -3.32 -2.07 14.16
CA SER A 97 -2.14 -2.79 14.69
C SER A 97 -2.46 -4.11 15.41
N SER A 98 -3.32 -4.95 14.79
CA SER A 98 -3.70 -6.26 15.33
C SER A 98 -2.53 -7.27 15.32
N PRO A 99 -2.55 -8.32 16.17
CA PRO A 99 -1.47 -9.30 16.28
C PRO A 99 -1.10 -9.99 14.97
N GLY A 100 -2.12 -10.30 14.14
CA GLY A 100 -1.91 -10.96 12.85
C GLY A 100 -1.22 -10.08 11.79
N GLN A 101 -1.08 -8.79 12.02
CA GLN A 101 -0.31 -7.93 11.13
C GLN A 101 1.20 -8.13 11.33
N PHE A 102 1.65 -8.24 12.57
CA PHE A 102 3.05 -8.46 12.89
C PHE A 102 3.19 -9.25 14.19
N ARG A 103 3.56 -10.52 14.12
CA ARG A 103 3.76 -11.40 15.26
C ARG A 103 5.11 -12.08 15.20
N TYR A 104 5.77 -12.16 16.34
CA TYR A 104 6.91 -13.05 16.55
C TYR A 104 6.42 -14.39 17.11
N ILE A 105 7.03 -15.47 16.65
CA ILE A 105 6.86 -16.83 17.18
C ILE A 105 8.23 -17.42 17.49
N GLU A 106 8.27 -18.30 18.45
CA GLU A 106 9.48 -19.08 18.76
C GLU A 106 9.44 -20.40 17.99
N GLN A 107 10.47 -20.65 17.21
CA GLN A 107 10.67 -21.91 16.49
C GLN A 107 12.07 -22.44 16.81
N ASN A 108 12.14 -23.64 17.42
CA ASN A 108 13.42 -24.28 17.79
C ASN A 108 14.32 -23.38 18.65
N GLY A 109 13.78 -22.63 19.59
CA GLY A 109 14.49 -21.70 20.45
C GLY A 109 14.91 -20.39 19.77
N VAL A 110 14.51 -20.15 18.52
CA VAL A 110 14.80 -18.92 17.76
C VAL A 110 13.52 -18.10 17.58
N LEU A 111 13.61 -16.82 17.90
CA LEU A 111 12.53 -15.87 17.66
C LEU A 111 12.50 -15.50 16.18
N THR A 112 11.37 -15.79 15.51
CA THR A 112 11.17 -15.53 14.09
C THR A 112 9.88 -14.76 13.85
N ILE A 113 9.76 -14.08 12.70
CA ILE A 113 8.50 -13.48 12.28
C ILE A 113 7.55 -14.60 11.84
N ASP A 114 6.34 -14.61 12.38
CA ASP A 114 5.31 -15.57 11.98
C ASP A 114 5.04 -15.47 10.47
N PRO A 115 5.29 -16.53 9.69
CA PRO A 115 5.07 -16.54 8.25
C PRO A 115 3.61 -16.37 7.83
N LYS A 116 2.67 -16.48 8.78
CA LYS A 116 1.23 -16.25 8.57
C LYS A 116 0.81 -14.82 8.92
N SER A 117 1.69 -14.00 9.50
CA SER A 117 1.41 -12.59 9.72
C SER A 117 1.53 -11.78 8.42
N ALA A 118 0.91 -10.58 8.36
CA ALA A 118 1.02 -9.72 7.19
C ALA A 118 2.47 -9.43 6.83
N VAL A 119 3.31 -9.04 7.80
CA VAL A 119 4.73 -8.77 7.57
C VAL A 119 5.46 -10.02 7.07
N GLY A 120 5.20 -11.19 7.66
CA GLY A 120 5.82 -12.44 7.23
C GLY A 120 5.46 -12.82 5.78
N ILE A 121 4.20 -12.61 5.39
CA ILE A 121 3.71 -12.85 4.02
C ILE A 121 4.32 -11.83 3.05
N LEU A 122 4.32 -10.54 3.40
CA LEU A 122 4.91 -9.47 2.56
C LEU A 122 6.40 -9.69 2.34
N ASP A 123 7.16 -10.03 3.38
CA ASP A 123 8.58 -10.31 3.28
C ASP A 123 8.88 -11.53 2.42
N ALA A 124 8.07 -12.59 2.53
CA ALA A 124 8.21 -13.77 1.69
C ALA A 124 7.88 -13.43 0.23
N PHE A 125 6.78 -12.72 0.00
CA PHE A 125 6.35 -12.35 -1.34
C PHE A 125 7.35 -11.41 -2.04
N ALA A 126 7.92 -10.44 -1.31
CA ALA A 126 8.94 -9.55 -1.86
C ALA A 126 10.27 -10.28 -2.20
N ARG A 127 10.60 -11.38 -1.51
CA ARG A 127 11.74 -12.22 -1.88
C ARG A 127 11.47 -13.04 -3.15
N GLU A 128 10.25 -13.51 -3.32
CA GLU A 128 9.82 -14.27 -4.51
C GLU A 128 9.63 -13.36 -5.74
N HIS A 129 9.19 -12.12 -5.51
CA HIS A 129 8.88 -11.12 -6.53
C HIS A 129 9.52 -9.76 -6.18
N PRO A 130 10.85 -9.60 -6.38
CA PRO A 130 11.56 -8.38 -5.96
C PRO A 130 11.06 -7.11 -6.66
N ASP A 131 10.53 -7.24 -7.87
CA ASP A 131 9.95 -6.14 -8.65
C ASP A 131 8.53 -5.75 -8.24
N PHE A 132 7.88 -6.51 -7.34
CA PHE A 132 6.57 -6.14 -6.79
C PHE A 132 6.67 -4.96 -5.81
N GLY A 133 7.77 -4.85 -5.09
CA GLY A 133 7.97 -3.91 -4.00
C GLY A 133 7.57 -4.48 -2.63
N ARG A 134 7.82 -3.70 -1.60
CA ARG A 134 7.52 -4.10 -0.20
C ARG A 134 6.73 -3.03 0.56
N ALA A 135 6.78 -1.78 0.10
CA ALA A 135 6.23 -0.65 0.82
C ALA A 135 4.76 -0.86 1.23
N THR A 136 4.48 -0.69 2.52
CA THR A 136 3.16 -0.85 3.11
C THR A 136 3.08 0.03 4.34
N THR A 137 1.96 0.70 4.59
CA THR A 137 1.80 1.60 5.73
C THR A 137 0.97 0.91 6.83
N PHE A 138 1.52 0.85 8.03
CA PHE A 138 0.84 0.35 9.23
C PHE A 138 0.39 1.52 10.10
N PHE A 139 -0.92 1.75 10.20
CA PHE A 139 -1.52 2.73 11.09
C PHE A 139 -1.71 2.12 12.47
N VAL A 140 -0.91 2.58 13.43
CA VAL A 140 -0.78 1.90 14.72
C VAL A 140 -1.50 2.60 15.85
N LEU A 141 -1.91 1.82 16.85
CA LEU A 141 -2.60 2.22 18.07
C LEU A 141 -1.69 2.00 19.30
N PRO A 142 -1.00 3.04 19.79
CA PRO A 142 -0.02 2.86 20.87
C PRO A 142 -0.62 2.53 22.24
N ALA A 143 -1.82 2.99 22.55
CA ALA A 143 -2.46 2.80 23.84
C ALA A 143 -3.89 2.22 23.76
N ALA A 144 -4.24 1.56 22.65
CA ALA A 144 -5.47 0.79 22.59
C ALA A 144 -5.44 -0.40 23.56
N ASP A 145 -6.61 -0.97 23.84
CA ASP A 145 -6.70 -2.22 24.57
C ASP A 145 -6.05 -3.37 23.81
N LEU A 146 -5.54 -4.34 24.57
CA LEU A 146 -5.07 -5.58 23.97
C LEU A 146 -6.25 -6.30 23.27
N PRO A 147 -6.01 -6.96 22.14
CA PRO A 147 -4.68 -7.26 21.55
C PRO A 147 -4.15 -6.24 20.56
N ASN A 148 -4.84 -5.12 20.29
CA ASN A 148 -4.50 -4.20 19.19
C ASN A 148 -3.41 -3.16 19.53
N ARG A 149 -2.88 -3.18 20.75
CA ARG A 149 -1.79 -2.28 21.14
C ARG A 149 -0.48 -2.70 20.47
N LEU A 150 -0.03 -1.91 19.48
CA LEU A 150 1.24 -2.10 18.77
C LEU A 150 1.52 -3.57 18.42
N PHE A 151 0.55 -4.23 17.78
CA PHE A 151 0.62 -5.65 17.35
C PHE A 151 0.72 -6.65 18.51
N ASN A 152 0.26 -6.30 19.72
CA ASN A 152 0.43 -7.11 20.92
C ASN A 152 1.92 -7.41 21.25
N GLN A 153 2.18 -8.43 22.10
CA GLN A 153 3.52 -8.84 22.53
C GLN A 153 4.33 -7.66 23.11
N PRO A 154 4.00 -7.16 24.32
CA PRO A 154 4.54 -5.90 24.88
C PRO A 154 6.07 -5.83 24.89
N ALA A 155 6.75 -6.94 25.19
CA ALA A 155 8.23 -7.01 25.19
C ALA A 155 8.86 -6.73 23.81
N TRP A 156 8.11 -6.88 22.72
CA TRP A 156 8.63 -6.79 21.35
C TRP A 156 8.13 -5.58 20.57
N GLN A 157 7.28 -4.72 21.16
CA GLN A 157 6.68 -3.59 20.45
C GLN A 157 7.73 -2.66 19.82
N GLY A 158 8.76 -2.27 20.57
CA GLY A 158 9.84 -1.45 20.05
C GLY A 158 10.65 -2.14 18.94
N HIS A 159 10.88 -3.44 19.05
CA HIS A 159 11.55 -4.22 18.00
C HIS A 159 10.72 -4.23 16.71
N LYS A 160 9.40 -4.41 16.82
CA LYS A 160 8.49 -4.39 15.66
C LYS A 160 8.51 -3.05 14.95
N LEU A 161 8.41 -1.92 15.67
CA LEU A 161 8.45 -0.60 15.06
C LEU A 161 9.78 -0.32 14.36
N ARG A 162 10.92 -0.66 14.99
CA ARG A 162 12.23 -0.54 14.35
C ARG A 162 12.36 -1.43 13.12
N TYR A 163 11.86 -2.68 13.20
CA TYR A 163 11.86 -3.59 12.06
C TYR A 163 11.11 -2.99 10.87
N LEU A 164 9.88 -2.48 11.09
CA LEU A 164 9.09 -1.86 10.03
C LEU A 164 9.88 -0.75 9.33
N VAL A 165 10.42 0.19 10.08
CA VAL A 165 11.16 1.33 9.50
C VAL A 165 12.42 0.87 8.77
N SER A 166 13.21 -0.03 9.37
CA SER A 166 14.48 -0.49 8.78
C SER A 166 14.30 -1.36 7.53
N HIS A 167 13.09 -1.89 7.30
CA HIS A 167 12.77 -2.72 6.14
C HIS A 167 11.91 -2.00 5.08
N GLY A 168 11.76 -0.66 5.20
CA GLY A 168 11.06 0.14 4.21
C GLY A 168 9.53 0.12 4.31
N TYR A 169 9.00 -0.35 5.44
CA TYR A 169 7.60 -0.17 5.79
C TYR A 169 7.37 1.21 6.40
N GLU A 170 6.16 1.74 6.25
CA GLU A 170 5.77 3.00 6.85
C GLU A 170 4.92 2.78 8.10
N ILE A 171 5.07 3.68 9.08
CA ILE A 171 4.23 3.74 10.26
C ILE A 171 3.38 5.00 10.17
N GLY A 172 2.07 4.84 10.23
CA GLY A 172 1.09 5.93 10.30
C GLY A 172 0.47 6.06 11.69
N ASN A 173 -0.14 7.21 11.94
CA ASN A 173 -0.91 7.49 13.14
C ASN A 173 -2.34 6.94 12.99
N HIS A 174 -2.85 6.22 13.99
CA HIS A 174 -4.26 5.80 14.06
C HIS A 174 -4.95 6.31 15.33
N THR A 175 -4.50 7.44 15.87
CA THR A 175 -4.80 7.97 17.20
C THR A 175 -4.19 7.14 18.33
N LEU A 176 -4.33 7.61 19.55
CA LEU A 176 -3.73 6.95 20.72
C LEU A 176 -4.44 5.64 21.08
N TRP A 177 -5.80 5.65 21.09
CA TRP A 177 -6.62 4.49 21.48
C TRP A 177 -7.83 4.21 20.55
N HIS A 178 -7.76 4.56 19.28
CA HIS A 178 -8.85 4.40 18.31
C HIS A 178 -10.04 5.35 18.56
N ALA A 179 -9.73 6.62 18.88
CA ALA A 179 -10.74 7.61 19.22
C ALA A 179 -11.57 8.03 17.99
N ASN A 180 -12.90 8.07 18.13
CA ASN A 180 -13.77 8.73 17.16
C ASN A 180 -13.62 10.25 17.29
N LEU A 181 -12.78 10.86 16.44
CA LEU A 181 -12.39 12.26 16.57
C LEU A 181 -13.55 13.25 16.39
N ALA A 182 -14.65 12.86 15.75
CA ALA A 182 -15.84 13.68 15.62
C ALA A 182 -16.56 13.94 16.95
N LYS A 183 -16.26 13.13 17.99
CA LYS A 183 -16.93 13.21 19.29
C LYS A 183 -16.16 14.02 20.33
N TYR A 184 -14.98 14.54 19.98
CA TYR A 184 -14.09 15.15 20.96
C TYR A 184 -13.76 16.61 20.64
N PRO A 185 -13.56 17.46 21.66
CA PRO A 185 -13.08 18.82 21.48
C PRO A 185 -11.61 18.84 21.04
N GLU A 186 -11.17 19.98 20.52
CA GLU A 186 -9.83 20.21 20.01
C GLU A 186 -8.72 19.67 20.92
N ALA A 187 -8.76 20.00 22.20
CA ALA A 187 -7.75 19.60 23.17
C ALA A 187 -7.56 18.06 23.20
N THR A 188 -8.65 17.31 23.19
CA THR A 188 -8.61 15.85 23.16
C THR A 188 -8.11 15.33 21.83
N VAL A 189 -8.56 15.91 20.70
CA VAL A 189 -8.06 15.54 19.37
C VAL A 189 -6.55 15.70 19.29
N ARG A 190 -6.03 16.85 19.74
CA ARG A 190 -4.58 17.13 19.75
C ARG A 190 -3.81 16.15 20.65
N ILE A 191 -4.35 15.80 21.83
CA ILE A 191 -3.76 14.78 22.71
C ILE A 191 -3.70 13.43 22.01
N GLN A 192 -4.78 12.98 21.34
CA GLN A 192 -4.82 11.72 20.62
C GLN A 192 -3.72 11.59 19.58
N LEU A 193 -3.46 12.65 18.83
CA LEU A 193 -2.48 12.66 17.76
C LEU A 193 -1.04 12.82 18.26
N ALA A 194 -0.83 13.74 19.19
CA ALA A 194 0.50 14.04 19.75
C ALA A 194 1.04 12.89 20.61
N GLU A 195 0.22 12.33 21.49
CA GLU A 195 0.64 11.20 22.34
C GLU A 195 0.90 9.93 21.51
N ALA A 196 0.08 9.67 20.47
CA ALA A 196 0.36 8.57 19.55
C ALA A 196 1.72 8.74 18.87
N GLN A 197 2.04 9.93 18.38
CA GLN A 197 3.35 10.24 17.81
C GLN A 197 4.47 10.06 18.83
N ALA A 198 4.32 10.58 20.04
CA ALA A 198 5.32 10.47 21.11
C ALA A 198 5.62 8.99 21.43
N TRP A 199 4.59 8.14 21.49
CA TRP A 199 4.77 6.72 21.73
C TRP A 199 5.57 6.03 20.62
N ILE A 200 5.28 6.31 19.36
CA ILE A 200 6.00 5.76 18.21
C ILE A 200 7.47 6.24 18.24
N GLN A 201 7.69 7.53 18.43
CA GLN A 201 9.02 8.14 18.40
C GLN A 201 9.92 7.72 19.57
N ARG A 202 9.38 7.23 20.70
CA ARG A 202 10.20 6.58 21.76
C ARG A 202 11.01 5.38 21.23
N HIS A 203 10.50 4.71 20.19
CA HIS A 203 11.13 3.52 19.63
C HIS A 203 11.86 3.77 18.30
N VAL A 204 11.44 4.80 17.58
CA VAL A 204 12.01 5.26 16.29
C VAL A 204 12.09 6.79 16.28
N PRO A 205 13.04 7.39 17.02
CA PRO A 205 13.04 8.82 17.34
C PRO A 205 12.99 9.76 16.13
N ASP A 206 13.75 9.45 15.09
CA ASP A 206 13.88 10.30 13.89
C ASP A 206 12.82 10.01 12.82
N TYR A 207 11.91 9.08 13.11
CA TYR A 207 10.89 8.70 12.14
C TYR A 207 9.80 9.78 12.05
N ARG A 208 9.55 10.27 10.82
CA ARG A 208 8.48 11.22 10.53
C ARG A 208 7.20 10.49 10.18
N ILE A 209 6.19 10.62 11.03
CA ILE A 209 4.85 10.10 10.76
C ILE A 209 4.14 11.09 9.85
N ARG A 210 3.85 10.68 8.62
CA ARG A 210 3.31 11.55 7.57
C ARG A 210 1.80 11.44 7.38
N ALA A 211 1.20 10.33 7.76
CA ALA A 211 -0.20 10.05 7.47
C ALA A 211 -0.98 9.63 8.71
N LEU A 212 -2.26 9.99 8.72
CA LEU A 212 -3.26 9.62 9.71
C LEU A 212 -4.39 8.83 9.03
N ALA A 213 -4.64 7.60 9.45
CA ALA A 213 -5.90 6.93 9.15
C ALA A 213 -6.92 7.31 10.22
N LEU A 214 -8.09 7.74 9.81
CA LEU A 214 -9.14 8.20 10.71
C LEU A 214 -9.94 7.02 11.24
N PRO A 215 -9.93 6.75 12.58
CA PRO A 215 -10.85 5.79 13.16
C PRO A 215 -12.30 6.07 12.74
N TYR A 216 -12.99 5.02 12.25
CA TYR A 216 -14.37 5.12 11.72
C TYR A 216 -14.52 6.05 10.48
N GLY A 217 -13.43 6.56 9.90
CA GLY A 217 -13.47 7.59 8.87
C GLY A 217 -13.99 8.95 9.38
N ALA A 218 -14.01 9.16 10.70
CA ALA A 218 -14.68 10.29 11.35
C ALA A 218 -13.74 11.49 11.53
N TYR A 219 -14.08 12.60 10.88
CA TYR A 219 -13.37 13.88 11.01
C TYR A 219 -13.84 14.65 12.24
N PRO A 220 -12.95 15.40 12.93
CA PRO A 220 -13.36 16.39 13.93
C PRO A 220 -14.07 17.57 13.24
N SER A 221 -14.66 18.46 14.04
CA SER A 221 -15.35 19.65 13.55
C SER A 221 -14.43 20.60 12.76
N ASP A 222 -13.15 20.64 13.10
CA ASP A 222 -12.13 21.39 12.34
C ASP A 222 -11.01 20.46 11.89
N VAL A 223 -10.92 20.28 10.58
CA VAL A 223 -9.91 19.42 9.93
C VAL A 223 -8.48 19.94 10.12
N SER A 224 -8.31 21.24 10.36
CA SER A 224 -6.97 21.84 10.58
C SER A 224 -6.24 21.23 11.77
N TRP A 225 -6.99 20.75 12.79
CA TRP A 225 -6.42 20.08 13.96
C TRP A 225 -5.71 18.75 13.60
N LEU A 226 -6.06 18.14 12.47
CA LEU A 226 -5.43 16.91 12.00
C LEU A 226 -4.10 17.16 11.29
N LEU A 227 -3.95 18.33 10.65
CA LEU A 227 -2.79 18.66 9.82
C LEU A 227 -1.55 18.91 10.67
N ARG A 228 -1.69 19.70 11.72
CA ARG A 228 -0.60 20.06 12.63
C ARG A 228 -1.10 20.50 13.99
N GLY A 229 -0.32 20.22 15.00
CA GLY A 229 -0.63 20.65 16.34
C GLY A 229 0.39 20.17 17.35
N SER A 230 0.12 20.49 18.60
CA SER A 230 0.94 20.03 19.72
C SER A 230 0.07 19.75 20.94
N ALA A 231 0.47 18.77 21.74
CA ALA A 231 -0.05 18.53 23.07
C ALA A 231 1.01 17.79 23.91
N LYS A 232 1.00 17.99 25.22
CA LYS A 232 1.92 17.29 26.14
C LYS A 232 3.40 17.37 25.74
N GLY A 233 3.83 18.50 25.16
CA GLY A 233 5.21 18.71 24.73
C GLY A 233 5.60 18.06 23.38
N THR A 234 4.68 17.38 22.72
CA THR A 234 4.92 16.75 21.40
C THR A 234 4.19 17.49 20.32
N THR A 235 4.90 17.79 19.22
CA THR A 235 4.34 18.38 17.99
C THR A 235 4.12 17.28 16.97
N TYR A 236 3.00 17.36 16.25
CA TYR A 236 2.72 16.45 15.11
C TYR A 236 2.42 17.25 13.85
N ARG A 237 2.68 16.61 12.70
CA ARG A 237 2.32 17.13 11.39
C ARG A 237 2.02 15.96 10.44
N HIS A 238 0.81 15.94 9.91
CA HIS A 238 0.41 14.96 8.91
C HIS A 238 0.28 15.64 7.54
N ASP A 239 0.73 14.94 6.50
CA ASP A 239 0.60 15.35 5.10
C ASP A 239 -0.70 14.81 4.48
N ALA A 240 -1.25 13.72 5.05
CA ALA A 240 -2.45 13.08 4.52
C ALA A 240 -3.34 12.47 5.61
N MET A 241 -4.66 12.45 5.32
CA MET A 241 -5.68 11.73 6.09
C MET A 241 -6.40 10.73 5.19
N LEU A 242 -6.51 9.49 5.67
CA LEU A 242 -7.14 8.40 4.95
C LEU A 242 -8.52 8.10 5.55
N LYS A 243 -9.50 7.98 4.67
CA LYS A 243 -10.89 7.63 5.01
C LYS A 243 -11.04 6.12 5.13
N VAL A 244 -12.12 5.69 5.75
CA VAL A 244 -12.62 4.31 5.63
C VAL A 244 -13.41 4.19 4.33
N GLY A 245 -12.94 3.38 3.39
CA GLY A 245 -13.58 3.21 2.10
C GLY A 245 -13.54 4.45 1.19
N GLY A 246 -14.41 4.47 0.19
CA GLY A 246 -14.56 5.59 -0.76
C GLY A 246 -14.06 5.31 -2.18
N GLY A 247 -13.44 4.15 -2.43
CA GLY A 247 -13.01 3.72 -3.76
C GLY A 247 -11.58 4.09 -4.12
N ALA A 248 -11.25 3.98 -5.40
CA ALA A 248 -9.91 4.29 -5.89
C ALA A 248 -9.64 5.80 -5.85
N ALA A 249 -8.44 6.18 -5.37
CA ALA A 249 -8.02 7.56 -5.27
C ALA A 249 -7.71 8.17 -6.65
N PRO A 250 -7.93 9.47 -6.86
CA PRO A 250 -7.38 10.18 -8.00
C PRO A 250 -5.84 10.06 -8.02
N SER A 251 -5.24 10.17 -9.21
CA SER A 251 -3.80 10.29 -9.37
C SER A 251 -3.24 11.49 -8.59
N PRO A 252 -2.02 11.41 -8.03
CA PRO A 252 -1.36 12.56 -7.40
C PRO A 252 -1.11 13.73 -8.36
N PHE A 253 -1.18 13.48 -9.66
CA PHE A 253 -1.04 14.52 -10.70
C PHE A 253 -2.38 15.18 -11.08
N SER A 254 -3.49 14.65 -10.58
CA SER A 254 -4.82 15.19 -10.81
C SER A 254 -5.13 16.36 -9.87
N ARG A 255 -5.83 17.38 -10.39
CA ARG A 255 -6.42 18.45 -9.56
C ARG A 255 -7.46 17.95 -8.55
N ALA A 256 -8.00 16.76 -8.76
CA ALA A 256 -8.94 16.12 -7.84
C ALA A 256 -8.25 15.38 -6.69
N PHE A 257 -6.92 15.31 -6.65
CA PHE A 257 -6.18 14.68 -5.57
C PHE A 257 -6.26 15.54 -4.30
N ASP A 258 -6.96 15.04 -3.30
CA ASP A 258 -7.07 15.68 -1.98
C ASP A 258 -6.41 14.81 -0.92
N PRO A 259 -5.18 15.12 -0.50
CA PRO A 259 -4.47 14.34 0.51
C PRO A 259 -5.17 14.37 1.88
N VAL A 260 -6.01 15.36 2.13
CA VAL A 260 -6.76 15.47 3.40
C VAL A 260 -7.99 14.56 3.43
N ARG A 261 -8.40 14.01 2.29
CA ARG A 261 -9.58 13.15 2.16
C ARG A 261 -9.34 11.95 1.26
N LEU A 262 -8.17 11.30 1.41
CA LEU A 262 -7.83 10.15 0.56
C LEU A 262 -8.80 8.99 0.76
N PRO A 263 -9.50 8.55 -0.28
CA PRO A 263 -10.34 7.38 -0.23
C PRO A 263 -9.49 6.10 -0.24
N ARG A 264 -10.05 5.03 0.33
CA ARG A 264 -9.46 3.69 0.30
C ARG A 264 -10.47 2.67 -0.20
N ILE A 265 -9.98 1.49 -0.55
CA ILE A 265 -10.79 0.32 -0.89
C ILE A 265 -10.63 -0.70 0.23
N GLN A 266 -11.73 -1.09 0.88
CA GLN A 266 -11.69 -2.16 1.87
C GLN A 266 -11.23 -3.45 1.22
N ALA A 267 -10.18 -4.08 1.76
CA ALA A 267 -9.56 -5.27 1.19
C ALA A 267 -10.36 -6.53 1.54
N ILE A 268 -11.60 -6.58 1.07
CA ILE A 268 -12.51 -7.73 1.13
C ILE A 268 -12.76 -8.26 -0.27
N GLU A 269 -13.12 -9.54 -0.38
CA GLU A 269 -13.28 -10.24 -1.67
C GLU A 269 -14.14 -9.45 -2.67
N ARG A 270 -15.31 -8.98 -2.22
CA ARG A 270 -16.25 -8.26 -3.07
C ARG A 270 -15.67 -6.96 -3.64
N GLU A 271 -15.02 -6.16 -2.79
CA GLU A 271 -14.47 -4.85 -3.21
C GLU A 271 -13.24 -5.03 -4.11
N LEU A 272 -12.37 -5.99 -3.80
CA LEU A 272 -11.21 -6.33 -4.64
C LEU A 272 -11.67 -6.81 -6.02
N ALA A 273 -12.62 -7.75 -6.08
CA ALA A 273 -13.17 -8.24 -7.34
C ALA A 273 -13.85 -7.11 -8.13
N HIS A 274 -14.61 -6.23 -7.46
CA HIS A 274 -15.26 -5.09 -8.08
C HIS A 274 -14.25 -4.15 -8.74
N TRP A 275 -13.23 -3.69 -8.00
CA TRP A 275 -12.29 -2.70 -8.51
C TRP A 275 -11.32 -3.27 -9.56
N LEU A 276 -10.87 -4.50 -9.40
CA LEU A 276 -10.06 -5.18 -10.42
C LEU A 276 -10.86 -5.35 -11.71
N GLY A 277 -12.10 -5.83 -11.62
CA GLY A 277 -12.99 -5.96 -12.77
C GLY A 277 -13.40 -4.60 -13.37
N TYR A 278 -13.51 -3.55 -12.55
CA TYR A 278 -13.76 -2.20 -13.05
C TYR A 278 -12.63 -1.73 -13.95
N PHE A 279 -11.37 -1.84 -13.51
CA PHE A 279 -10.22 -1.41 -14.29
C PHE A 279 -9.95 -2.29 -15.52
N GLU A 280 -10.36 -3.53 -15.51
CA GLU A 280 -10.31 -4.39 -16.71
C GLU A 280 -11.30 -3.91 -17.78
N ARG A 281 -12.50 -3.53 -17.37
CA ARG A 281 -13.53 -3.01 -18.30
C ARG A 281 -13.30 -1.55 -18.68
N ASN A 282 -12.57 -0.80 -17.87
CA ASN A 282 -12.30 0.63 -18.03
C ASN A 282 -10.79 0.92 -17.93
N PRO A 283 -9.96 0.40 -18.84
CA PRO A 283 -8.50 0.54 -18.75
C PRO A 283 -8.04 2.00 -18.79
N GLY A 284 -8.80 2.89 -19.41
CA GLY A 284 -8.53 4.33 -19.43
C GLY A 284 -8.70 5.05 -18.10
N GLU A 285 -9.33 4.44 -17.10
CA GLU A 285 -9.45 4.98 -15.74
C GLU A 285 -8.32 4.51 -14.81
N ARG A 286 -7.49 3.55 -15.26
CA ARG A 286 -6.40 2.99 -14.49
C ARG A 286 -5.13 3.82 -14.67
N PHE A 287 -4.40 4.08 -13.59
CA PHE A 287 -3.04 4.62 -13.69
C PHE A 287 -2.14 3.60 -14.38
N VAL A 288 -1.43 4.03 -15.42
CA VAL A 288 -0.45 3.21 -16.14
C VAL A 288 0.83 4.02 -16.31
N SER A 289 1.93 3.54 -15.72
CA SER A 289 3.24 4.20 -15.81
C SER A 289 3.80 4.14 -17.23
N ASP A 290 4.49 5.21 -17.64
CA ASP A 290 5.27 5.24 -18.89
C ASP A 290 6.70 4.71 -18.71
N GLY A 291 7.14 4.50 -17.47
CA GLY A 291 8.47 4.04 -17.13
C GLY A 291 9.55 5.14 -17.10
N ASP A 292 9.19 6.40 -17.38
CA ASP A 292 10.12 7.52 -17.39
C ASP A 292 10.09 8.26 -16.03
N PRO A 293 11.17 8.21 -15.22
CA PRO A 293 11.20 8.87 -13.92
C PRO A 293 11.14 10.41 -14.00
N ASP A 294 11.42 10.99 -15.17
CA ASP A 294 11.51 12.44 -15.38
C ASP A 294 10.27 13.03 -16.06
N ALA A 295 9.28 12.20 -16.39
CA ALA A 295 8.06 12.65 -17.04
C ALA A 295 6.80 12.24 -16.28
N VAL A 296 5.70 12.94 -16.56
CA VAL A 296 4.32 12.55 -16.28
C VAL A 296 3.61 12.45 -17.61
N THR A 297 3.23 11.25 -18.01
CA THR A 297 2.58 11.00 -19.30
C THR A 297 1.07 10.92 -19.17
N VAL A 298 0.39 11.74 -19.95
CA VAL A 298 -1.04 11.95 -19.86
C VAL A 298 -1.68 11.90 -21.25
N PRO A 299 -2.81 11.16 -21.43
CA PRO A 299 -3.64 11.26 -22.62
C PRO A 299 -4.14 12.69 -22.85
N ALA A 300 -4.08 13.18 -24.09
CA ALA A 300 -4.51 14.52 -24.47
C ALA A 300 -5.94 14.84 -23.97
N ALA A 301 -6.84 13.89 -24.06
CA ALA A 301 -8.24 14.02 -23.59
C ALA A 301 -8.38 14.25 -22.08
N LEU A 302 -7.33 14.00 -21.27
CA LEU A 302 -7.33 14.19 -19.82
C LEU A 302 -6.53 15.41 -19.35
N HIS A 303 -5.92 16.17 -20.29
CA HIS A 303 -5.06 17.31 -19.97
C HIS A 303 -5.71 18.30 -19.00
N ASP A 304 -6.98 18.59 -19.17
CA ASP A 304 -7.74 19.53 -18.32
C ASP A 304 -7.91 19.04 -16.87
N ARG A 305 -7.61 17.78 -16.58
CA ARG A 305 -7.67 17.21 -15.22
C ARG A 305 -6.37 17.36 -14.46
N LEU A 306 -5.30 17.83 -15.08
CA LEU A 306 -4.01 18.03 -14.43
C LEU A 306 -4.09 19.10 -13.33
N ARG A 307 -3.30 18.90 -12.28
CA ARG A 307 -3.01 19.95 -11.30
C ARG A 307 -2.08 21.00 -11.92
N GLY A 308 -2.08 22.22 -11.37
CA GLY A 308 -1.32 23.35 -11.94
C GLY A 308 0.19 23.13 -11.94
N GLU A 309 0.73 22.49 -10.89
CA GLU A 309 2.17 22.21 -10.77
C GLU A 309 2.42 20.71 -10.77
N LEU A 310 3.31 20.27 -11.63
CA LEU A 310 3.77 18.88 -11.71
C LEU A 310 5.21 18.78 -11.19
N PRO A 311 5.55 17.68 -10.47
CA PRO A 311 6.92 17.48 -9.98
C PRO A 311 7.92 17.10 -11.10
N ARG A 312 7.42 16.80 -12.30
CA ARG A 312 8.18 16.30 -13.45
C ARG A 312 7.67 16.91 -14.76
N ARG A 313 8.43 16.72 -15.85
CA ARG A 313 8.07 17.20 -17.19
C ARG A 313 6.77 16.54 -17.67
N LEU A 314 5.86 17.33 -18.21
CA LEU A 314 4.65 16.83 -18.83
C LEU A 314 4.92 16.23 -20.22
N ARG A 315 4.40 15.03 -20.48
CA ARG A 315 4.32 14.40 -21.80
C ARG A 315 2.85 14.14 -22.14
N ILE A 316 2.39 14.66 -23.27
CA ILE A 316 1.04 14.41 -23.76
C ILE A 316 1.12 13.34 -24.84
N VAL A 317 0.22 12.36 -24.81
CA VAL A 317 0.10 11.31 -25.81
C VAL A 317 -1.30 11.38 -26.43
N ASP A 318 -1.36 11.30 -27.75
CA ASP A 318 -2.59 11.15 -28.49
C ASP A 318 -3.04 9.68 -28.43
N ARG A 319 -4.34 9.46 -28.23
CA ARG A 319 -4.95 8.13 -28.28
C ARG A 319 -5.47 7.83 -29.66
#